data_c7488f9da6d010a94039ae94d4bc3c0d
#
_entry.id   c7488f9da6d010a94039ae94d4bc3c0d
#
_cell.length_a   1.000
_cell.length_b   1.000
_cell.length_c   1.000
_cell.angle_alpha   90.00
_cell.angle_beta   90.00
_cell.angle_gamma   90.00
#
_symmetry.space_group_name_H-M   'P 1'
#
loop_
_entity.id
_entity.type
_entity.pdbx_description
1 polymer ?
#
loop_
_entity_poly.entity_id
_entity_poly.type
_entity_poly.pdbx_seq_one_letter_code
_entity_poly.pdbx_strand_id
1 'polypeptide(L)'
;LNTIMVDGTGMCGACRISVGGKTRFVCVDGPEFDGHQVDFDEMLKRMGAFKKEETEEMQRFAQASGSTSENTDCQAEKACAADASQMDTTTSLSELTDRNAPWRQEIRKAMKPKERTAIPRVVMPELDPVYRATTRTEEVNIGLSAEQAMTEARRCLDCANPTCMQGCPVSINIPSFIKNIERGEFLNAARVLKSTSALP
;
A
#
# COMPACT_ATOMS: atom_id res chain seq x y z
N LEU A 1 17.32 -12.04 -3.35
CA LEU A 1 16.57 -12.33 -4.59
C LEU A 1 15.09 -12.00 -4.41
N ASN A 2 14.50 -11.37 -5.43
CA ASN A 2 13.08 -11.03 -5.45
C ASN A 2 12.40 -11.83 -6.56
N THR A 3 11.79 -12.95 -6.19
CA THR A 3 10.99 -13.80 -7.08
C THR A 3 9.53 -13.72 -6.67
N ILE A 4 8.61 -14.14 -7.55
CA ILE A 4 7.20 -14.31 -7.19
C ILE A 4 7.12 -15.34 -6.06
N MET A 5 6.52 -14.95 -4.94
CA MET A 5 6.21 -15.82 -3.80
C MET A 5 4.70 -15.95 -3.68
N VAL A 6 4.19 -17.18 -3.67
CA VAL A 6 2.76 -17.46 -3.60
C VAL A 6 2.36 -17.87 -2.19
N ASP A 7 2.94 -18.93 -1.64
CA ASP A 7 2.60 -19.43 -0.31
C ASP A 7 3.63 -19.11 0.78
N GLY A 8 4.89 -18.87 0.41
CA GLY A 8 5.96 -18.59 1.36
C GLY A 8 6.42 -19.78 2.23
N THR A 9 5.90 -20.98 1.99
CA THR A 9 6.13 -22.18 2.83
C THR A 9 7.08 -23.19 2.19
N GLY A 10 7.49 -22.96 0.94
CA GLY A 10 8.31 -23.89 0.15
C GLY A 10 7.52 -25.01 -0.52
N MET A 11 6.21 -25.03 -0.40
CA MET A 11 5.35 -26.09 -0.95
C MET A 11 5.01 -25.92 -2.42
N CYS A 12 4.66 -24.67 -2.84
CA CYS A 12 4.18 -24.42 -4.19
C CYS A 12 5.28 -24.37 -5.26
N GLY A 13 6.54 -24.17 -4.88
CA GLY A 13 7.67 -24.12 -5.80
C GLY A 13 7.73 -22.92 -6.75
N ALA A 14 6.86 -21.92 -6.57
CA ALA A 14 6.82 -20.73 -7.43
C ALA A 14 8.13 -19.93 -7.36
N CYS A 15 8.73 -19.83 -6.18
CA CYS A 15 9.96 -19.08 -5.91
C CYS A 15 11.25 -19.91 -6.07
N ARG A 16 11.21 -21.10 -6.74
CA ARG A 16 12.40 -21.92 -6.92
C ARG A 16 13.45 -21.23 -7.81
N ILE A 17 14.71 -21.45 -7.48
CA ILE A 17 15.89 -21.03 -8.21
C ILE A 17 16.97 -22.09 -8.19
N SER A 18 17.91 -22.04 -9.13
CA SER A 18 19.11 -22.89 -9.13
C SER A 18 20.28 -22.15 -8.50
N VAL A 19 20.84 -22.72 -7.43
CA VAL A 19 22.01 -22.20 -6.72
C VAL A 19 23.05 -23.30 -6.60
N GLY A 20 24.22 -23.11 -7.20
CA GLY A 20 25.27 -24.13 -7.21
C GLY A 20 24.84 -25.48 -7.80
N GLY A 21 23.97 -25.45 -8.84
CA GLY A 21 23.41 -26.64 -9.48
C GLY A 21 22.34 -27.38 -8.67
N LYS A 22 21.86 -26.81 -7.55
CA LYS A 22 20.79 -27.38 -6.74
C LYS A 22 19.57 -26.45 -6.74
N THR A 23 18.38 -27.03 -6.80
CA THR A 23 17.14 -26.27 -6.65
C THR A 23 16.95 -25.82 -5.20
N ARG A 24 16.68 -24.52 -5.01
CA ARG A 24 16.39 -23.87 -3.74
C ARG A 24 15.09 -23.10 -3.84
N PHE A 25 14.47 -22.83 -2.69
CA PHE A 25 13.25 -22.04 -2.59
C PHE A 25 13.55 -20.72 -1.87
N VAL A 26 13.38 -19.59 -2.56
CA VAL A 26 13.72 -18.27 -2.03
C VAL A 26 12.97 -17.96 -0.72
N CYS A 27 11.73 -18.42 -0.59
CA CYS A 27 10.91 -18.18 0.60
C CYS A 27 11.38 -18.94 1.87
N VAL A 28 12.08 -20.09 1.71
CA VAL A 28 12.50 -20.95 2.83
C VAL A 28 14.01 -20.98 2.98
N ASP A 29 14.75 -21.10 1.85
CA ASP A 29 16.22 -21.23 1.85
C ASP A 29 16.92 -19.87 1.77
N GLY A 30 16.17 -18.80 1.40
CA GLY A 30 16.67 -17.45 1.19
C GLY A 30 16.01 -16.42 2.11
N PRO A 31 15.85 -15.16 1.69
CA PRO A 31 16.04 -14.64 0.32
C PRO A 31 17.48 -14.34 -0.10
N GLU A 32 18.43 -14.44 0.82
CA GLU A 32 19.84 -14.12 0.56
C GLU A 32 20.59 -15.37 0.11
N PHE A 33 21.29 -15.25 -1.03
CA PHE A 33 22.12 -16.29 -1.62
C PHE A 33 23.39 -15.66 -2.18
N ASP A 34 24.46 -16.48 -2.29
CA ASP A 34 25.64 -16.08 -3.03
C ASP A 34 25.30 -15.92 -4.52
N GLY A 35 25.27 -14.67 -4.99
CA GLY A 35 24.91 -14.33 -6.36
C GLY A 35 25.81 -14.97 -7.44
N HIS A 36 27.05 -15.34 -7.09
CA HIS A 36 27.96 -16.02 -8.01
C HIS A 36 27.56 -17.47 -8.26
N GLN A 37 26.72 -18.05 -7.42
CA GLN A 37 26.23 -19.44 -7.55
C GLN A 37 24.82 -19.53 -8.12
N VAL A 38 24.13 -18.36 -8.25
CA VAL A 38 22.75 -18.30 -8.77
C VAL A 38 22.74 -18.38 -10.28
N ASP A 39 21.93 -19.27 -10.85
CA ASP A 39 21.62 -19.29 -12.29
C ASP A 39 20.56 -18.26 -12.63
N PHE A 40 21.01 -17.04 -12.94
CA PHE A 40 20.12 -15.94 -13.34
C PHE A 40 19.50 -16.17 -14.71
N ASP A 41 20.15 -16.90 -15.61
CA ASP A 41 19.64 -17.17 -16.95
C ASP A 41 18.42 -18.09 -16.90
N GLU A 42 18.45 -19.12 -16.07
CA GLU A 42 17.29 -19.98 -15.80
C GLU A 42 16.16 -19.15 -15.16
N MET A 43 16.47 -18.34 -14.17
CA MET A 43 15.49 -17.49 -13.50
C MET A 43 14.79 -16.54 -14.49
N LEU A 44 15.55 -15.83 -15.33
CA LEU A 44 15.00 -14.90 -16.34
C LEU A 44 14.16 -15.61 -17.40
N LYS A 45 14.59 -16.79 -17.86
CA LYS A 45 13.81 -17.61 -18.79
C LYS A 45 12.46 -18.00 -18.20
N ARG A 46 12.45 -18.40 -16.93
CA ARG A 46 11.20 -18.75 -16.22
C ARG A 46 10.28 -17.56 -16.01
N MET A 47 10.82 -16.42 -15.61
CA MET A 47 10.04 -15.19 -15.47
C MET A 47 9.45 -14.70 -16.79
N GLY A 48 10.07 -15.04 -17.91
CA GLY A 48 9.60 -14.71 -19.25
C GLY A 48 8.77 -15.80 -19.94
N ALA A 49 8.60 -16.99 -19.33
CA ALA A 49 8.05 -18.17 -19.97
C ALA A 49 6.63 -17.99 -20.53
N PHE A 50 5.80 -17.17 -19.89
CA PHE A 50 4.39 -16.96 -20.25
C PHE A 50 4.09 -15.55 -20.78
N LYS A 51 5.10 -14.72 -21.01
CA LYS A 51 4.89 -13.33 -21.48
C LYS A 51 4.09 -13.23 -22.78
N LYS A 52 4.26 -14.20 -23.66
CA LYS A 52 3.53 -14.23 -24.93
C LYS A 52 2.05 -14.51 -24.69
N GLU A 53 1.76 -15.54 -23.91
CA GLU A 53 0.42 -15.95 -23.53
C GLU A 53 -0.29 -14.85 -22.73
N GLU A 54 0.41 -14.22 -21.77
CA GLU A 54 -0.10 -13.09 -21.01
C GLU A 54 -0.45 -11.92 -21.91
N THR A 55 0.39 -11.61 -22.91
CA THR A 55 0.13 -10.53 -23.88
C THR A 55 -1.07 -10.85 -24.76
N GLU A 56 -1.19 -12.09 -25.24
CA GLU A 56 -2.30 -12.54 -26.06
C GLU A 56 -3.62 -12.50 -25.29
N GLU A 57 -3.63 -12.96 -24.05
CA GLU A 57 -4.82 -12.92 -23.18
C GLU A 57 -5.19 -11.49 -22.79
N MET A 58 -4.22 -10.63 -22.52
CA MET A 58 -4.48 -9.22 -22.26
C MET A 58 -5.10 -8.52 -23.48
N GLN A 59 -4.64 -8.84 -24.71
CA GLN A 59 -5.24 -8.33 -25.93
C GLN A 59 -6.67 -8.85 -26.13
N ARG A 60 -6.92 -10.13 -25.87
CA ARG A 60 -8.27 -10.71 -25.91
C ARG A 60 -9.20 -10.04 -24.90
N PHE A 61 -8.73 -9.83 -23.69
CA PHE A 61 -9.48 -9.14 -22.65
C PHE A 61 -9.80 -7.69 -23.05
N ALA A 62 -8.82 -6.96 -23.58
CA ALA A 62 -9.01 -5.60 -24.07
C ALA A 62 -10.02 -5.53 -25.23
N GLN A 63 -10.01 -6.51 -26.13
CA GLN A 63 -10.98 -6.61 -27.23
C GLN A 63 -12.38 -6.99 -26.73
N ALA A 64 -12.48 -7.88 -25.75
CA ALA A 64 -13.75 -8.28 -25.13
C ALA A 64 -14.36 -7.16 -24.28
N SER A 65 -13.53 -6.39 -23.58
CA SER A 65 -13.99 -5.26 -22.76
C SER A 65 -14.29 -4.00 -23.58
N GLY A 66 -13.76 -3.90 -24.81
CA GLY A 66 -14.05 -2.80 -25.74
C GLY A 66 -15.49 -2.75 -26.27
N SER A 67 -16.29 -3.80 -26.03
CA SER A 67 -17.72 -3.85 -26.42
C SER A 67 -18.69 -3.55 -25.26
N THR A 68 -18.21 -3.27 -24.05
CA THR A 68 -19.02 -2.99 -22.85
C THR A 68 -18.46 -1.85 -21.99
N SER A 69 -17.80 -0.86 -22.62
CA SER A 69 -17.32 0.33 -21.89
C SER A 69 -18.35 1.47 -21.85
N GLU A 70 -19.60 1.15 -21.56
CA GLU A 70 -20.52 2.13 -20.99
C GLU A 70 -21.05 1.56 -19.68
N ASN A 71 -20.64 2.18 -18.56
CA ASN A 71 -21.09 1.97 -17.20
C ASN A 71 -20.40 0.89 -16.34
N THR A 72 -19.10 1.03 -16.13
CA THR A 72 -18.56 0.90 -14.77
C THR A 72 -17.50 1.98 -14.60
N ASP A 73 -17.96 3.22 -14.60
CA ASP A 73 -17.23 4.33 -14.02
C ASP A 73 -16.92 3.97 -12.57
N CYS A 74 -15.72 3.55 -12.34
CA CYS A 74 -15.19 3.43 -10.99
C CYS A 74 -15.22 4.85 -10.40
N GLN A 75 -16.22 5.15 -9.57
CA GLN A 75 -16.34 6.46 -8.92
C GLN A 75 -15.07 6.84 -8.15
N ALA A 76 -14.27 5.81 -7.78
CA ALA A 76 -12.96 5.98 -7.17
C ALA A 76 -11.94 6.65 -8.12
N GLU A 77 -11.92 6.32 -9.42
CA GLU A 77 -10.98 6.93 -10.37
C GLU A 77 -11.34 8.41 -10.65
N LYS A 78 -12.64 8.76 -10.67
CA LYS A 78 -13.07 10.15 -10.80
C LYS A 78 -12.77 10.97 -9.54
N ALA A 79 -12.90 10.38 -8.36
CA ALA A 79 -12.50 11.01 -7.11
C ALA A 79 -10.98 11.24 -7.06
N CYS A 80 -10.17 10.25 -7.47
CA CYS A 80 -8.71 10.39 -7.55
C CYS A 80 -8.26 11.38 -8.63
N ALA A 81 -8.96 11.46 -9.77
CA ALA A 81 -8.62 12.39 -10.85
C ALA A 81 -9.00 13.84 -10.50
N ALA A 82 -10.10 14.04 -9.79
CA ALA A 82 -10.51 15.38 -9.33
C ALA A 82 -9.55 15.95 -8.27
N ASP A 83 -8.99 15.09 -7.42
CA ASP A 83 -8.06 15.49 -6.37
C ASP A 83 -6.63 15.71 -6.90
N ALA A 84 -6.25 15.05 -7.98
CA ALA A 84 -4.94 15.22 -8.63
C ALA A 84 -4.74 16.64 -9.20
N SER A 85 -5.82 17.36 -9.54
CA SER A 85 -5.76 18.74 -10.04
C SER A 85 -5.51 19.78 -8.93
N GLN A 86 -5.67 19.41 -7.65
CA GLN A 86 -5.41 20.25 -6.48
C GLN A 86 -4.07 19.88 -5.78
N MET A 87 -3.21 19.13 -6.46
CA MET A 87 -1.91 18.75 -5.92
C MET A 87 -1.05 19.98 -5.66
N ASP A 88 -1.01 20.43 -4.42
CA ASP A 88 0.01 21.37 -3.96
C ASP A 88 1.35 20.63 -3.84
N THR A 89 2.01 20.47 -5.01
CA THR A 89 3.33 19.85 -5.11
C THR A 89 4.44 20.74 -4.56
N THR A 90 4.10 21.94 -4.10
CA THR A 90 5.06 22.95 -3.65
C THR A 90 5.54 22.71 -2.23
N THR A 91 4.74 22.02 -1.39
CA THR A 91 5.12 21.76 0.00
C THR A 91 6.29 20.76 0.08
N SER A 92 7.38 21.18 0.71
CA SER A 92 8.57 20.34 0.86
C SER A 92 8.32 19.15 1.81
N LEU A 93 9.03 18.04 1.60
CA LEU A 93 8.92 16.88 2.49
C LEU A 93 9.33 17.23 3.93
N SER A 94 10.33 18.10 4.11
CA SER A 94 10.75 18.60 5.43
C SER A 94 9.62 19.30 6.16
N GLU A 95 8.84 20.13 5.46
CA GLU A 95 7.69 20.82 6.02
C GLU A 95 6.52 19.87 6.36
N LEU A 96 6.29 18.84 5.52
CA LEU A 96 5.29 17.81 5.78
C LEU A 96 5.63 16.96 7.01
N THR A 97 6.90 16.79 7.31
CA THR A 97 7.37 15.97 8.43
C THR A 97 7.70 16.77 9.69
N ASP A 98 7.80 18.10 9.58
CA ASP A 98 8.10 18.95 10.75
C ASP A 98 6.93 18.93 11.74
N ARG A 99 7.24 18.50 12.97
CA ARG A 99 6.28 18.52 14.08
C ARG A 99 5.86 19.94 14.47
N ASN A 100 6.70 20.92 14.20
CA ASN A 100 6.49 22.31 14.60
C ASN A 100 5.91 23.15 13.46
N ALA A 101 5.59 22.56 12.31
CA ALA A 101 4.92 23.26 11.23
C ALA A 101 3.63 23.95 11.73
N PRO A 102 3.32 25.18 11.29
CA PRO A 102 2.17 25.96 11.76
C PRO A 102 0.86 25.20 11.69
N TRP A 103 0.57 24.58 10.54
CA TRP A 103 -0.63 23.78 10.32
C TRP A 103 -0.78 22.63 11.34
N ARG A 104 0.34 22.00 11.73
CA ARG A 104 0.35 20.87 12.65
C ARG A 104 0.15 21.31 14.09
N GLN A 105 0.65 22.49 14.44
CA GLN A 105 0.38 23.12 15.74
C GLN A 105 -1.10 23.50 15.89
N GLU A 106 -1.72 24.01 14.84
CA GLU A 106 -3.17 24.35 14.81
C GLU A 106 -4.02 23.10 15.06
N ILE A 107 -3.74 21.98 14.38
CA ILE A 107 -4.43 20.71 14.61
C ILE A 107 -4.28 20.24 16.06
N ARG A 108 -3.10 20.41 16.66
CA ARG A 108 -2.91 20.05 18.09
C ARG A 108 -3.67 20.96 19.03
N LYS A 109 -3.75 22.26 18.73
CA LYS A 109 -4.52 23.23 19.53
C LYS A 109 -6.03 23.03 19.42
N ALA A 110 -6.50 22.63 18.24
CA ALA A 110 -7.92 22.45 17.95
C ALA A 110 -8.58 21.34 18.79
N MET A 111 -7.83 20.32 19.19
CA MET A 111 -8.37 19.18 19.93
C MET A 111 -7.37 18.68 20.99
N LYS A 112 -7.83 18.61 22.25
CA LYS A 112 -7.01 18.17 23.38
C LYS A 112 -6.76 16.65 23.33
N PRO A 113 -5.65 16.14 23.91
CA PRO A 113 -5.36 14.71 23.94
C PRO A 113 -6.48 13.83 24.51
N LYS A 114 -7.17 14.30 25.54
CA LYS A 114 -8.30 13.58 26.16
C LYS A 114 -9.48 13.43 25.20
N GLU A 115 -9.75 14.44 24.39
CA GLU A 115 -10.81 14.42 23.37
C GLU A 115 -10.45 13.43 22.25
N ARG A 116 -9.19 13.42 21.80
CA ARG A 116 -8.68 12.49 20.79
C ARG A 116 -8.79 11.02 21.23
N THR A 117 -8.49 10.73 22.49
CA THR A 117 -8.60 9.36 23.03
C THR A 117 -10.05 8.93 23.27
N ALA A 118 -10.98 9.87 23.37
CA ALA A 118 -12.41 9.58 23.52
C ALA A 118 -13.10 9.23 22.18
N ILE A 119 -12.46 9.51 21.03
CA ILE A 119 -13.02 9.15 19.73
C ILE A 119 -13.05 7.62 19.61
N PRO A 120 -14.21 7.00 19.34
CA PRO A 120 -14.29 5.57 19.14
C PRO A 120 -13.54 5.16 17.86
N ARG A 121 -13.02 3.93 17.88
CA ARG A 121 -12.35 3.37 16.71
C ARG A 121 -13.35 3.20 15.58
N VAL A 122 -12.97 3.64 14.38
CA VAL A 122 -13.75 3.39 13.16
C VAL A 122 -13.69 1.89 12.83
N VAL A 123 -14.86 1.29 12.63
CA VAL A 123 -14.95 -0.09 12.17
C VAL A 123 -14.78 -0.08 10.66
N MET A 124 -13.81 -0.87 10.17
CA MET A 124 -13.55 -0.98 8.73
C MET A 124 -14.71 -1.69 8.06
N PRO A 125 -15.30 -1.10 6.99
CA PRO A 125 -16.38 -1.76 6.26
C PRO A 125 -15.90 -3.02 5.56
N GLU A 126 -16.67 -4.07 5.65
CA GLU A 126 -16.42 -5.34 4.99
C GLU A 126 -17.64 -5.74 4.15
N LEU A 127 -17.42 -6.54 3.11
CA LEU A 127 -18.49 -7.16 2.37
C LEU A 127 -19.31 -8.08 3.27
N ASP A 128 -20.62 -8.12 3.02
CA ASP A 128 -21.54 -9.03 3.71
C ASP A 128 -21.02 -10.48 3.64
N PRO A 129 -21.03 -11.24 4.75
CA PRO A 129 -20.51 -12.60 4.81
C PRO A 129 -21.13 -13.57 3.80
N VAL A 130 -22.42 -13.43 3.49
CA VAL A 130 -23.11 -14.27 2.52
C VAL A 130 -22.70 -13.88 1.11
N TYR A 131 -22.66 -12.58 0.82
CA TYR A 131 -22.23 -12.07 -0.49
C TYR A 131 -20.77 -12.43 -0.80
N ARG A 132 -19.84 -12.22 0.13
CA ARG A 132 -18.41 -12.56 -0.08
C ARG A 132 -18.17 -14.05 -0.34
N ALA A 133 -19.06 -14.94 0.10
CA ALA A 133 -18.95 -16.36 -0.20
C ALA A 133 -19.29 -16.68 -1.66
N THR A 134 -19.97 -15.79 -2.38
CA THR A 134 -20.39 -15.97 -3.78
C THR A 134 -19.45 -15.27 -4.77
N THR A 135 -18.70 -14.26 -4.33
CA THR A 135 -17.73 -13.54 -5.17
C THR A 135 -16.31 -14.08 -4.98
N ARG A 136 -15.52 -14.09 -6.07
CA ARG A 136 -14.11 -14.50 -6.05
C ARG A 136 -13.15 -13.37 -6.44
N THR A 137 -13.68 -12.27 -6.92
CA THR A 137 -12.90 -11.16 -7.51
C THR A 137 -12.95 -9.89 -6.68
N GLU A 138 -13.92 -9.76 -5.78
CA GLU A 138 -14.07 -8.58 -4.95
C GLU A 138 -13.30 -8.72 -3.63
N GLU A 139 -12.64 -7.66 -3.22
CA GLU A 139 -11.95 -7.61 -1.93
C GLU A 139 -12.97 -7.62 -0.79
N VAL A 140 -12.72 -8.45 0.21
CA VAL A 140 -13.59 -8.56 1.39
C VAL A 140 -13.61 -7.25 2.17
N ASN A 141 -12.46 -6.61 2.28
CA ASN A 141 -12.27 -5.35 3.00
C ASN A 141 -12.44 -4.18 2.03
N ILE A 142 -13.47 -3.37 2.24
CA ILE A 142 -13.81 -2.25 1.36
C ILE A 142 -12.90 -1.03 1.62
N GLY A 143 -12.13 -1.04 2.72
CA GLY A 143 -11.31 0.09 3.13
C GLY A 143 -12.13 1.19 3.85
N LEU A 144 -11.45 2.26 4.22
CA LEU A 144 -12.09 3.42 4.86
C LEU A 144 -12.41 4.49 3.81
N SER A 145 -13.59 5.10 3.92
CA SER A 145 -13.87 6.32 3.19
C SER A 145 -12.94 7.47 3.65
N ALA A 146 -12.80 8.53 2.85
CA ALA A 146 -11.99 9.69 3.22
C ALA A 146 -12.39 10.26 4.58
N GLU A 147 -13.69 10.40 4.84
CA GLU A 147 -14.21 10.91 6.12
C GLU A 147 -13.92 9.97 7.30
N GLN A 148 -14.05 8.68 7.07
CA GLN A 148 -13.71 7.67 8.07
C GLN A 148 -12.22 7.67 8.38
N ALA A 149 -11.36 7.77 7.35
CA ALA A 149 -9.92 7.86 7.50
C ALA A 149 -9.50 9.12 8.26
N MET A 150 -10.08 10.28 7.96
CA MET A 150 -9.84 11.52 8.69
C MET A 150 -10.31 11.41 10.16
N THR A 151 -11.44 10.75 10.41
CA THR A 151 -11.96 10.53 11.77
C THR A 151 -11.01 9.63 12.56
N GLU A 152 -10.54 8.54 11.99
CA GLU A 152 -9.56 7.65 12.63
C GLU A 152 -8.22 8.37 12.86
N ALA A 153 -7.78 9.20 11.91
CA ALA A 153 -6.55 9.97 12.02
C ALA A 153 -6.59 11.01 13.18
N ARG A 154 -7.75 11.55 13.52
CA ARG A 154 -7.93 12.47 14.66
C ARG A 154 -7.58 11.85 16.00
N ARG A 155 -7.61 10.52 16.13
CA ARG A 155 -7.21 9.80 17.35
C ARG A 155 -5.72 9.89 17.66
N CYS A 156 -4.89 10.23 16.66
CA CYS A 156 -3.44 10.36 16.84
C CYS A 156 -3.11 11.54 17.75
N LEU A 157 -2.33 11.28 18.82
CA LEU A 157 -1.94 12.27 19.82
C LEU A 157 -0.81 13.20 19.36
N ASP A 158 -0.14 12.88 18.27
CA ASP A 158 1.05 13.61 17.79
C ASP A 158 2.14 13.75 18.87
N CYS A 159 2.54 12.62 19.44
CA CYS A 159 3.49 12.56 20.55
C CYS A 159 4.84 13.23 20.22
N ALA A 160 5.49 13.82 21.22
CA ALA A 160 6.84 14.36 21.07
C ALA A 160 7.87 13.25 20.83
N ASN A 161 7.73 12.12 21.52
CA ASN A 161 8.54 10.92 21.38
C ASN A 161 7.62 9.78 20.92
N PRO A 162 7.41 9.62 19.61
CA PRO A 162 6.43 8.66 19.10
C PRO A 162 7.00 7.23 19.10
N THR A 163 6.53 6.40 20.05
CA THR A 163 6.90 4.99 20.16
C THR A 163 6.51 4.18 18.91
N CYS A 164 5.48 4.61 18.18
CA CYS A 164 5.09 4.01 16.91
C CYS A 164 6.19 4.11 15.83
N MET A 165 6.99 5.18 15.82
CA MET A 165 8.14 5.29 14.93
C MET A 165 9.29 4.36 15.36
N GLN A 166 9.52 4.25 16.67
CA GLN A 166 10.58 3.39 17.21
C GLN A 166 10.32 1.91 16.91
N GLY A 167 9.05 1.51 16.89
CA GLY A 167 8.64 0.15 16.55
C GLY A 167 8.53 -0.13 15.05
N CYS A 168 8.69 0.89 14.19
CA CYS A 168 8.55 0.71 12.75
C CYS A 168 9.89 0.28 12.12
N PRO A 169 9.99 -0.94 11.51
CA PRO A 169 11.25 -1.45 10.96
C PRO A 169 11.77 -0.63 9.78
N VAL A 170 10.91 0.09 9.07
CA VAL A 170 11.26 0.96 7.94
C VAL A 170 11.27 2.45 8.29
N SER A 171 11.20 2.77 9.60
CA SER A 171 11.30 4.13 10.14
C SER A 171 10.33 5.15 9.52
N ILE A 172 9.12 4.74 9.21
CA ILE A 172 8.07 5.63 8.69
C ILE A 172 7.76 6.70 9.73
N ASN A 173 7.67 7.97 9.30
CA ASN A 173 7.20 9.05 10.15
C ASN A 173 5.68 8.97 10.32
N ILE A 174 5.24 8.00 11.16
CA ILE A 174 3.83 7.65 11.37
C ILE A 174 2.99 8.86 11.81
N PRO A 175 3.39 9.67 12.81
CA PRO A 175 2.59 10.83 13.19
C PRO A 175 2.41 11.84 12.04
N SER A 176 3.42 12.00 11.19
CA SER A 176 3.35 12.97 10.10
C SER A 176 2.38 12.53 9.00
N PHE A 177 2.41 11.28 8.57
CA PHE A 177 1.44 10.86 7.56
C PHE A 177 0.01 10.87 8.12
N ILE A 178 -0.19 10.44 9.37
CA ILE A 178 -1.52 10.48 10.01
C ILE A 178 -2.05 11.92 10.12
N LYS A 179 -1.21 12.88 10.47
CA LYS A 179 -1.63 14.30 10.55
C LYS A 179 -1.94 14.90 9.18
N ASN A 180 -1.29 14.46 8.12
CA ASN A 180 -1.67 14.83 6.76
C ASN A 180 -3.04 14.23 6.37
N ILE A 181 -3.35 12.99 6.77
CA ILE A 181 -4.70 12.41 6.59
C ILE A 181 -5.74 13.20 7.40
N GLU A 182 -5.45 13.58 8.66
CA GLU A 182 -6.38 14.34 9.51
C GLU A 182 -6.84 15.64 8.86
N ARG A 183 -6.00 16.31 8.07
CA ARG A 183 -6.36 17.51 7.32
C ARG A 183 -6.87 17.28 5.89
N GLY A 184 -7.03 16.01 5.49
CA GLY A 184 -7.52 15.63 4.16
C GLY A 184 -6.45 15.57 3.07
N GLU A 185 -5.19 15.77 3.40
CA GLU A 185 -4.06 15.81 2.46
C GLU A 185 -3.51 14.39 2.19
N PHE A 186 -4.31 13.55 1.56
CA PHE A 186 -3.97 12.13 1.34
C PHE A 186 -2.72 11.93 0.49
N LEU A 187 -2.53 12.76 -0.55
CA LEU A 187 -1.34 12.68 -1.40
C LEU A 187 -0.06 13.07 -0.65
N ASN A 188 -0.13 14.09 0.19
CA ASN A 188 0.98 14.47 1.05
C ASN A 188 1.27 13.39 2.10
N ALA A 189 0.25 12.72 2.64
CA ALA A 189 0.41 11.56 3.50
C ALA A 189 1.15 10.42 2.77
N ALA A 190 0.77 10.11 1.52
CA ALA A 190 1.45 9.12 0.70
C ALA A 190 2.91 9.50 0.40
N ARG A 191 3.22 10.78 0.17
CA ARG A 191 4.61 11.26 0.00
C ARG A 191 5.45 11.01 1.24
N VAL A 192 4.88 11.25 2.44
CA VAL A 192 5.56 10.94 3.71
C VAL A 192 5.82 9.44 3.85
N LEU A 193 4.86 8.58 3.52
CA LEU A 193 5.04 7.12 3.54
C LEU A 193 6.14 6.68 2.58
N LYS A 194 6.09 7.14 1.33
CA LYS A 194 7.04 6.77 0.28
C LYS A 194 8.46 7.31 0.51
N SER A 195 8.66 8.24 1.44
CA SER A 195 10.00 8.74 1.73
C SER A 195 10.94 7.69 2.35
N THR A 196 10.38 6.68 3.01
CA THR A 196 11.15 5.62 3.67
C THR A 196 10.72 4.21 3.26
N SER A 197 9.53 4.05 2.65
CA SER A 197 9.02 2.76 2.17
C SER A 197 8.69 2.83 0.69
N ALA A 198 9.28 1.94 -0.10
CA ALA A 198 8.95 1.81 -1.53
C ALA A 198 7.59 1.14 -1.76
N LEU A 199 7.15 0.33 -0.79
CA LEU A 199 5.89 -0.42 -0.79
C LEU A 199 5.17 -0.15 0.53
N PRO A 200 4.54 1.02 0.68
CA PRO A 200 3.85 1.38 1.90
C PRO A 200 2.54 0.63 2.08
#